data_6c2371beeb011badad442c8d749bb799
#
_entry.id   6c2371beeb011badad442c8d749bb799
#
_cell.length_a   1.000
_cell.length_b   1.000
_cell.length_c   1.000
_cell.angle_alpha   90.00
_cell.angle_beta   90.00
_cell.angle_gamma   90.00
#
_symmetry.space_group_name_H-M   'P 1'
#
loop_
_entity.id
_entity.type
_entity.pdbx_description
1 polymer ?
#
loop_
_entity_poly.entity_id
_entity_poly.type
_entity_poly.pdbx_seq_one_letter_code
_entity_poly.pdbx_strand_id
1 'polypeptide(L)'
;PAVLEKAAEVAEGERCILASASLNLDYARIAEAAKKYNHVVLSWTQLEINAQKELNRKLMKQCGVARENILMDPTTAALGYGLDYAYTNMERIRLAGLSGDTELNFPMSSGTTNAWGAREAWMTASPLKEDSDWGPREYRGPIWEIITGLTLSLAGNDLFMMMHPTAVQVLKEITQTMYGLKETEPINIDNWITAVV
;
A
#
# COMPACT_ATOMS: atom_id res chain seq x y z
N PRO A 1 -10.20 -7.62 18.21
CA PRO A 1 -8.99 -7.31 19.02
C PRO A 1 -8.36 -8.55 19.63
N ALA A 2 -9.12 -9.47 20.26
CA ALA A 2 -8.56 -10.62 21.01
C ALA A 2 -7.56 -11.49 20.23
N VAL A 3 -7.78 -11.70 18.93
CA VAL A 3 -6.85 -12.46 18.07
C VAL A 3 -5.53 -11.68 17.88
N LEU A 4 -5.62 -10.36 17.63
CA LEU A 4 -4.43 -9.52 17.48
C LEU A 4 -3.66 -9.36 18.79
N GLU A 5 -4.36 -9.29 19.93
CA GLU A 5 -3.72 -9.28 21.26
C GLU A 5 -2.91 -10.56 21.49
N LYS A 6 -3.51 -11.72 21.18
CA LYS A 6 -2.81 -13.00 21.33
C LYS A 6 -1.66 -13.15 20.34
N ALA A 7 -1.84 -12.69 19.10
CA ALA A 7 -0.76 -12.68 18.11
C ALA A 7 0.40 -11.78 18.55
N ALA A 8 0.11 -10.59 19.10
CA ALA A 8 1.12 -9.69 19.63
C ALA A 8 1.93 -10.32 20.77
N GLU A 9 1.26 -11.02 21.68
CA GLU A 9 1.91 -11.74 22.78
C GLU A 9 2.85 -12.84 22.24
N VAL A 10 2.37 -13.65 21.30
CA VAL A 10 3.17 -14.76 20.73
C VAL A 10 4.37 -14.28 19.94
N ALA A 11 4.23 -13.12 19.27
CA ALA A 11 5.28 -12.50 18.46
C ALA A 11 6.13 -11.49 19.24
N GLU A 12 6.12 -11.54 20.57
CA GLU A 12 6.95 -10.65 21.40
C GLU A 12 8.44 -10.77 21.00
N GLY A 13 9.09 -9.63 20.78
CA GLY A 13 10.48 -9.55 20.35
C GLY A 13 10.68 -9.44 18.83
N GLU A 14 9.70 -9.82 18.01
CA GLU A 14 9.82 -9.79 16.53
C GLU A 14 9.49 -8.42 15.92
N ARG A 15 8.95 -7.48 16.68
CA ARG A 15 8.50 -6.16 16.21
C ARG A 15 7.63 -6.23 14.94
N CYS A 16 6.51 -6.92 15.05
CA CYS A 16 5.55 -7.10 13.95
C CYS A 16 4.67 -5.86 13.73
N ILE A 17 3.99 -5.81 12.59
CA ILE A 17 2.91 -4.85 12.31
C ILE A 17 1.58 -5.51 12.67
N LEU A 18 0.83 -4.91 13.60
CA LEU A 18 -0.51 -5.36 13.96
C LEU A 18 -1.54 -4.75 13.01
N ALA A 19 -2.04 -5.56 12.11
CA ALA A 19 -2.99 -5.14 11.08
C ALA A 19 -4.43 -5.58 11.43
N SER A 20 -5.35 -4.68 11.73
CA SER A 20 -5.23 -3.22 11.72
C SER A 20 -6.06 -2.61 12.84
N ALA A 21 -5.69 -1.41 13.26
CA ALA A 21 -6.54 -0.57 14.09
C ALA A 21 -7.41 0.31 13.19
N SER A 22 -8.70 0.49 13.51
CA SER A 22 -9.60 1.40 12.81
C SER A 22 -10.61 2.04 13.78
N LEU A 23 -11.21 3.17 13.36
CA LEU A 23 -12.21 3.86 14.17
C LEU A 23 -13.46 3.01 14.45
N ASN A 24 -13.75 2.03 13.60
CA ASN A 24 -14.90 1.13 13.72
C ASN A 24 -14.62 -0.12 14.56
N LEU A 25 -13.37 -0.31 14.99
CA LEU A 25 -12.91 -1.40 15.85
C LEU A 25 -12.36 -0.83 17.16
N ASP A 26 -12.17 -1.68 18.14
CA ASP A 26 -11.52 -1.29 19.40
C ASP A 26 -10.02 -1.07 19.18
N TYR A 27 -9.69 0.08 18.55
CA TYR A 27 -8.30 0.49 18.27
C TYR A 27 -7.48 0.65 19.56
N ALA A 28 -8.12 0.99 20.67
CA ALA A 28 -7.42 1.20 21.93
C ALA A 28 -6.79 -0.09 22.46
N ARG A 29 -7.51 -1.22 22.40
CA ARG A 29 -6.98 -2.53 22.79
C ARG A 29 -5.84 -2.98 21.88
N ILE A 30 -5.94 -2.72 20.56
CA ILE A 30 -4.85 -3.03 19.61
C ILE A 30 -3.63 -2.19 19.92
N ALA A 31 -3.82 -0.90 20.18
CA ALA A 31 -2.75 0.02 20.56
C ALA A 31 -2.06 -0.39 21.87
N GLU A 32 -2.84 -0.84 22.86
CA GLU A 32 -2.31 -1.33 24.14
C GLU A 32 -1.45 -2.59 23.95
N ALA A 33 -1.93 -3.56 23.16
CA ALA A 33 -1.17 -4.75 22.82
C ALA A 33 0.13 -4.41 22.06
N ALA A 34 0.06 -3.50 21.09
CA ALA A 34 1.23 -3.05 20.35
C ALA A 34 2.29 -2.41 21.26
N LYS A 35 1.88 -1.56 22.19
CA LYS A 35 2.78 -0.94 23.18
C LYS A 35 3.39 -1.96 24.13
N LYS A 36 2.56 -2.86 24.64
CA LYS A 36 2.99 -3.87 25.63
C LYS A 36 4.08 -4.79 25.07
N TYR A 37 3.97 -5.19 23.80
CA TYR A 37 4.85 -6.15 23.15
C TYR A 37 5.77 -5.53 22.10
N ASN A 38 5.86 -4.19 22.07
CA ASN A 38 6.75 -3.42 21.17
C ASN A 38 6.51 -3.68 19.68
N HIS A 39 5.26 -3.62 19.25
CA HIS A 39 4.85 -3.77 17.86
C HIS A 39 4.46 -2.43 17.22
N VAL A 40 4.35 -2.42 15.89
CA VAL A 40 3.86 -1.30 15.09
C VAL A 40 2.33 -1.44 14.92
N VAL A 41 1.59 -0.35 15.03
CA VAL A 41 0.15 -0.31 14.75
C VAL A 41 -0.09 0.10 13.31
N LEU A 42 -0.84 -0.71 12.56
CA LEU A 42 -1.36 -0.31 11.26
C LEU A 42 -2.65 0.50 11.46
N SER A 43 -2.57 1.80 11.20
CA SER A 43 -3.67 2.75 11.26
C SER A 43 -4.45 2.71 9.95
N TRP A 44 -5.58 2.00 9.93
CA TRP A 44 -6.34 1.72 8.71
C TRP A 44 -7.61 2.55 8.60
N THR A 45 -7.82 3.14 7.42
CA THR A 45 -9.04 3.88 7.06
C THR A 45 -9.46 3.60 5.62
N GLN A 46 -10.73 3.90 5.29
CA GLN A 46 -11.32 3.59 3.98
C GLN A 46 -11.31 4.84 3.07
N LEU A 47 -10.15 5.22 2.55
CA LEU A 47 -9.97 6.35 1.63
C LEU A 47 -10.42 7.71 2.22
N GLU A 48 -10.40 7.85 3.55
CA GLU A 48 -10.90 9.01 4.27
C GLU A 48 -9.78 9.74 5.03
N ILE A 49 -9.31 10.87 4.50
CA ILE A 49 -8.18 11.65 5.05
C ILE A 49 -8.48 12.14 6.47
N ASN A 50 -9.70 12.63 6.71
CA ASN A 50 -10.06 13.15 8.04
C ASN A 50 -10.15 12.02 9.07
N ALA A 51 -10.66 10.86 8.68
CA ALA A 51 -10.66 9.67 9.53
C ALA A 51 -9.23 9.20 9.83
N GLN A 52 -8.32 9.28 8.85
CA GLN A 52 -6.90 8.97 9.05
C GLN A 52 -6.25 9.90 10.07
N LYS A 53 -6.48 11.20 9.96
CA LYS A 53 -6.03 12.19 10.97
C LYS A 53 -6.58 11.89 12.35
N GLU A 54 -7.86 11.63 12.45
CA GLU A 54 -8.53 11.33 13.71
C GLU A 54 -7.96 10.07 14.36
N LEU A 55 -7.81 8.99 13.61
CA LEU A 55 -7.27 7.73 14.12
C LEU A 55 -5.82 7.91 14.59
N ASN A 56 -4.97 8.54 13.79
CA ASN A 56 -3.57 8.79 14.15
C ASN A 56 -3.48 9.65 15.42
N ARG A 57 -4.31 10.70 15.54
CA ARG A 57 -4.41 11.53 16.75
C ARG A 57 -4.81 10.71 17.97
N LYS A 58 -5.81 9.83 17.84
CA LYS A 58 -6.26 8.98 18.94
C LYS A 58 -5.18 7.98 19.35
N LEU A 59 -4.52 7.33 18.40
CA LEU A 59 -3.42 6.41 18.67
C LEU A 59 -2.28 7.10 19.43
N MET A 60 -1.87 8.31 19.01
CA MET A 60 -0.81 9.06 19.68
C MET A 60 -1.25 9.64 21.03
N LYS A 61 -2.34 10.42 21.05
CA LYS A 61 -2.69 11.27 22.19
C LYS A 61 -3.52 10.54 23.25
N GLN A 62 -4.39 9.63 22.85
CA GLN A 62 -5.25 8.90 23.78
C GLN A 62 -4.65 7.56 24.19
N CYS A 63 -4.06 6.83 23.24
CA CYS A 63 -3.47 5.52 23.51
C CYS A 63 -1.97 5.58 23.84
N GLY A 64 -1.30 6.72 23.57
CA GLY A 64 0.11 6.90 23.86
C GLY A 64 1.03 6.00 23.01
N VAL A 65 0.63 5.69 21.78
CA VAL A 65 1.49 4.99 20.82
C VAL A 65 2.57 5.95 20.34
N ALA A 66 3.83 5.52 20.41
CA ALA A 66 4.94 6.30 19.92
C ALA A 66 4.84 6.50 18.40
N ARG A 67 5.26 7.66 17.92
CA ARG A 67 5.13 8.06 16.53
C ARG A 67 5.77 7.05 15.56
N GLU A 68 6.94 6.56 15.92
CA GLU A 68 7.73 5.57 15.17
C GLU A 68 7.09 4.16 15.12
N ASN A 69 6.02 3.97 15.86
CA ASN A 69 5.24 2.73 15.89
C ASN A 69 3.86 2.87 15.23
N ILE A 70 3.68 3.87 14.36
CA ILE A 70 2.47 4.05 13.55
C ILE A 70 2.82 3.95 12.07
N LEU A 71 2.11 3.08 11.36
CA LEU A 71 2.12 2.94 9.91
C LEU A 71 0.69 3.18 9.41
N MET A 72 0.50 4.04 8.43
CA MET A 72 -0.83 4.30 7.85
C MET A 72 -1.15 3.30 6.74
N ASP A 73 -2.41 2.88 6.66
CA ASP A 73 -2.99 2.21 5.51
C ASP A 73 -4.29 2.94 5.13
N PRO A 74 -4.25 3.88 4.19
CA PRO A 74 -5.43 4.61 3.76
C PRO A 74 -6.32 3.83 2.78
N THR A 75 -6.17 2.52 2.69
CA THR A 75 -6.80 1.57 1.77
C THR A 75 -6.26 1.68 0.33
N THR A 76 -6.04 0.52 -0.28
CA THR A 76 -5.67 0.38 -1.68
C THR A 76 -6.86 -0.09 -2.50
N ALA A 77 -7.41 0.82 -3.30
CA ALA A 77 -8.16 0.45 -4.49
C ALA A 77 -7.16 0.29 -5.64
N ALA A 78 -7.27 -0.80 -6.40
CA ALA A 78 -6.25 -1.19 -7.36
C ALA A 78 -6.65 -0.87 -8.80
N LEU A 79 -5.75 -1.15 -9.73
CA LEU A 79 -6.00 -1.01 -11.16
C LEU A 79 -7.31 -1.71 -11.56
N GLY A 80 -8.16 -0.99 -12.30
CA GLY A 80 -9.45 -1.48 -12.79
C GLY A 80 -10.64 -1.24 -11.86
N TYR A 81 -10.42 -0.86 -10.59
CA TYR A 81 -11.52 -0.58 -9.65
C TYR A 81 -11.20 0.51 -8.61
N GLY A 82 -10.59 1.62 -9.04
CA GLY A 82 -10.47 2.83 -8.24
C GLY A 82 -9.05 3.21 -7.85
N LEU A 83 -8.05 2.83 -8.64
CA LEU A 83 -6.65 3.21 -8.41
C LEU A 83 -6.46 4.73 -8.37
N ASP A 84 -7.22 5.49 -9.14
CA ASP A 84 -7.26 6.94 -9.15
C ASP A 84 -7.68 7.53 -7.80
N TYR A 85 -8.66 6.93 -7.12
CA TYR A 85 -9.05 7.33 -5.77
C TYR A 85 -7.95 7.04 -4.75
N ALA A 86 -7.35 5.85 -4.81
CA ALA A 86 -6.27 5.48 -3.90
C ALA A 86 -5.05 6.40 -4.10
N TYR A 87 -4.67 6.65 -5.36
CA TYR A 87 -3.58 7.57 -5.71
C TYR A 87 -3.84 8.97 -5.13
N THR A 88 -4.98 9.56 -5.48
CA THR A 88 -5.34 10.91 -5.04
C THR A 88 -5.36 11.04 -3.50
N ASN A 89 -5.89 10.02 -2.82
CA ASN A 89 -5.94 10.03 -1.36
C ASN A 89 -4.53 9.96 -0.74
N MET A 90 -3.69 9.05 -1.21
CA MET A 90 -2.31 8.89 -0.71
C MET A 90 -1.43 10.10 -1.02
N GLU A 91 -1.52 10.64 -2.25
CA GLU A 91 -0.80 11.87 -2.63
C GLU A 91 -1.18 13.04 -1.72
N ARG A 92 -2.47 13.26 -1.48
CA ARG A 92 -2.96 14.33 -0.59
C ARG A 92 -2.47 14.14 0.84
N ILE A 93 -2.48 12.92 1.36
CA ILE A 93 -1.92 12.59 2.68
C ILE A 93 -0.43 12.93 2.71
N ARG A 94 0.34 12.49 1.72
CA ARG A 94 1.78 12.73 1.63
C ARG A 94 2.08 14.23 1.55
N LEU A 95 1.40 14.98 0.69
CA LEU A 95 1.59 16.41 0.54
C LEU A 95 1.20 17.18 1.81
N ALA A 96 0.13 16.80 2.49
CA ALA A 96 -0.24 17.39 3.77
C ALA A 96 0.84 17.15 4.84
N GLY A 97 1.35 15.93 4.93
CA GLY A 97 2.45 15.59 5.84
C GLY A 97 3.72 16.39 5.57
N LEU A 98 4.11 16.52 4.30
CA LEU A 98 5.27 17.31 3.88
C LEU A 98 5.07 18.81 4.13
N SER A 99 3.82 19.29 4.07
CA SER A 99 3.46 20.68 4.40
C SER A 99 3.36 20.97 5.90
N GLY A 100 3.69 19.99 6.76
CA GLY A 100 3.76 20.16 8.20
C GLY A 100 2.57 19.62 9.00
N ASP A 101 1.63 18.89 8.38
CA ASP A 101 0.56 18.21 9.11
C ASP A 101 1.13 17.00 9.86
N THR A 102 1.38 17.19 11.14
CA THR A 102 1.99 16.17 12.01
C THR A 102 1.10 14.94 12.22
N GLU A 103 -0.19 15.02 11.93
CA GLU A 103 -1.13 13.90 12.06
C GLU A 103 -1.20 13.03 10.79
N LEU A 104 -0.62 13.51 9.67
CA LEU A 104 -0.52 12.79 8.39
C LEU A 104 0.91 12.51 7.95
N ASN A 105 1.91 12.94 8.70
CA ASN A 105 3.31 12.71 8.38
C ASN A 105 3.82 11.39 9.00
N PHE A 106 3.35 10.27 8.46
CA PHE A 106 3.77 8.92 8.80
C PHE A 106 4.07 8.12 7.54
N PRO A 107 4.82 7.01 7.63
CA PRO A 107 4.93 6.10 6.51
C PRO A 107 3.56 5.50 6.15
N MET A 108 3.36 5.25 4.85
CA MET A 108 2.14 4.65 4.32
C MET A 108 2.40 3.25 3.77
N SER A 109 1.45 2.36 3.96
CA SER A 109 1.43 1.03 3.37
C SER A 109 0.30 0.88 2.34
N SER A 110 0.53 0.01 1.39
CA SER A 110 -0.44 -0.39 0.37
C SER A 110 -0.72 -1.89 0.45
N GLY A 111 -1.99 -2.25 0.49
CA GLY A 111 -2.45 -3.61 0.18
C GLY A 111 -2.42 -3.86 -1.33
N THR A 112 -1.24 -3.80 -1.94
CA THR A 112 -1.05 -3.89 -3.40
C THR A 112 -1.56 -5.20 -3.98
N THR A 113 -1.55 -6.26 -3.18
CA THR A 113 -2.17 -7.56 -3.50
C THR A 113 -3.66 -7.46 -3.84
N ASN A 114 -4.35 -6.38 -3.48
CA ASN A 114 -5.73 -6.11 -3.90
C ASN A 114 -5.87 -6.05 -5.43
N ALA A 115 -4.79 -5.82 -6.17
CA ALA A 115 -4.77 -5.90 -7.63
C ALA A 115 -5.30 -7.23 -8.18
N TRP A 116 -5.14 -8.31 -7.44
CA TRP A 116 -5.67 -9.63 -7.79
C TRP A 116 -7.19 -9.75 -7.64
N GLY A 117 -7.86 -8.75 -7.06
CA GLY A 117 -9.32 -8.65 -7.03
C GLY A 117 -9.94 -8.26 -8.37
N ALA A 118 -9.16 -7.68 -9.30
CA ALA A 118 -9.62 -7.39 -10.65
C ALA A 118 -9.86 -8.69 -11.44
N ARG A 119 -10.98 -8.76 -12.16
CA ARG A 119 -11.34 -9.96 -12.95
C ARG A 119 -10.28 -10.30 -13.99
N GLU A 120 -9.74 -9.29 -14.64
CA GLU A 120 -8.69 -9.38 -15.65
C GLU A 120 -7.41 -10.05 -15.09
N ALA A 121 -7.13 -9.87 -13.82
CA ALA A 121 -5.94 -10.42 -13.19
C ALA A 121 -5.97 -11.95 -13.07
N TRP A 122 -7.15 -12.57 -12.90
CA TRP A 122 -7.25 -13.99 -12.56
C TRP A 122 -8.20 -14.84 -13.39
N MET A 123 -9.24 -14.25 -14.00
CA MET A 123 -10.21 -15.02 -14.81
C MET A 123 -9.57 -15.56 -16.09
N THR A 124 -10.07 -16.70 -16.56
CA THR A 124 -9.55 -17.35 -17.76
C THR A 124 -9.84 -16.54 -19.02
N ALA A 125 -11.06 -15.97 -19.11
CA ALA A 125 -11.52 -15.16 -20.23
C ALA A 125 -12.54 -14.13 -19.74
N SER A 126 -12.81 -13.12 -20.58
CA SER A 126 -13.90 -12.17 -20.35
C SER A 126 -15.25 -12.89 -20.24
N PRO A 127 -16.13 -12.46 -19.32
CA PRO A 127 -17.51 -12.93 -19.27
C PRO A 127 -18.36 -12.42 -20.45
N LEU A 128 -17.87 -11.41 -21.17
CA LEU A 128 -18.53 -10.84 -22.35
C LEU A 128 -17.92 -11.44 -23.61
N LYS A 129 -18.72 -11.93 -24.50
CA LYS A 129 -18.25 -12.56 -25.75
C LYS A 129 -17.61 -11.56 -26.72
N GLU A 130 -18.03 -10.30 -26.62
CA GLU A 130 -17.49 -9.20 -27.42
C GLU A 130 -16.14 -8.69 -26.92
N ASP A 131 -15.78 -9.02 -25.69
CA ASP A 131 -14.48 -8.63 -25.16
C ASP A 131 -13.37 -9.39 -25.86
N SER A 132 -12.39 -8.65 -26.21
CA SER A 132 -11.17 -9.17 -26.82
C SER A 132 -10.41 -10.08 -25.85
N ASP A 133 -9.42 -10.76 -26.39
CA ASP A 133 -8.43 -11.49 -25.62
C ASP A 133 -7.72 -10.54 -24.63
N TRP A 134 -7.74 -10.90 -23.37
CA TRP A 134 -7.02 -10.15 -22.31
C TRP A 134 -5.52 -10.45 -22.27
N GLY A 135 -5.03 -11.24 -23.23
CA GLY A 135 -3.65 -11.70 -23.28
C GLY A 135 -3.37 -12.88 -22.33
N PRO A 136 -2.11 -13.35 -22.28
CA PRO A 136 -1.72 -14.51 -21.51
C PRO A 136 -2.02 -14.32 -20.00
N ARG A 137 -2.78 -15.27 -19.46
CA ARG A 137 -3.27 -15.20 -18.08
C ARG A 137 -2.17 -15.07 -17.03
N GLU A 138 -1.06 -15.75 -17.25
CA GLU A 138 0.10 -15.81 -16.34
C GLU A 138 0.77 -14.46 -16.11
N TYR A 139 0.65 -13.52 -17.06
CA TYR A 139 1.22 -12.19 -16.94
C TYR A 139 0.27 -11.14 -16.35
N ARG A 140 -1.03 -11.36 -16.45
CA ARG A 140 -2.02 -10.32 -16.12
C ARG A 140 -2.02 -9.96 -14.64
N GLY A 141 -2.09 -10.95 -13.75
CA GLY A 141 -2.03 -10.71 -12.30
C GLY A 141 -0.77 -9.97 -11.87
N PRO A 142 0.43 -10.45 -12.22
CA PRO A 142 1.68 -9.74 -11.96
C PRO A 142 1.70 -8.31 -12.52
N ILE A 143 1.22 -8.08 -13.74
CA ILE A 143 1.16 -6.74 -14.35
C ILE A 143 0.21 -5.82 -13.56
N TRP A 144 -0.99 -6.31 -13.18
CA TRP A 144 -1.93 -5.54 -12.35
C TRP A 144 -1.31 -5.12 -11.01
N GLU A 145 -0.58 -6.03 -10.40
CA GLU A 145 0.10 -5.77 -9.12
C GLU A 145 1.26 -4.77 -9.28
N ILE A 146 2.08 -4.91 -10.34
CA ILE A 146 3.17 -3.99 -10.65
C ILE A 146 2.64 -2.57 -10.92
N ILE A 147 1.63 -2.43 -11.78
CA ILE A 147 1.07 -1.12 -12.14
C ILE A 147 0.47 -0.46 -10.89
N THR A 148 -0.29 -1.22 -10.10
CA THR A 148 -0.85 -0.70 -8.84
C THR A 148 0.26 -0.23 -7.90
N GLY A 149 1.27 -1.06 -7.65
CA GLY A 149 2.37 -0.74 -6.77
C GLY A 149 3.20 0.46 -7.25
N LEU A 150 3.53 0.51 -8.53
CA LEU A 150 4.28 1.62 -9.12
C LEU A 150 3.50 2.94 -9.01
N THR A 151 2.23 2.94 -9.38
CA THR A 151 1.38 4.13 -9.29
C THR A 151 1.33 4.66 -7.84
N LEU A 152 1.13 3.79 -6.86
CA LEU A 152 1.06 4.20 -5.46
C LEU A 152 2.44 4.57 -4.87
N SER A 153 3.53 4.02 -5.42
CA SER A 153 4.89 4.49 -5.10
C SER A 153 5.08 5.95 -5.47
N LEU A 154 4.59 6.36 -6.65
CA LEU A 154 4.62 7.75 -7.09
C LEU A 154 3.74 8.67 -6.22
N ALA A 155 2.66 8.15 -5.64
CA ALA A 155 1.85 8.87 -4.65
C ALA A 155 2.52 8.99 -3.27
N GLY A 156 3.71 8.45 -3.10
CA GLY A 156 4.49 8.51 -1.86
C GLY A 156 4.23 7.38 -0.87
N ASN A 157 3.75 6.24 -1.33
CA ASN A 157 3.61 5.05 -0.49
C ASN A 157 4.97 4.39 -0.22
N ASP A 158 5.19 3.88 0.99
CA ASP A 158 6.50 3.43 1.47
C ASP A 158 6.62 1.91 1.58
N LEU A 159 5.53 1.21 1.89
CA LEU A 159 5.50 -0.24 2.11
C LEU A 159 4.43 -0.89 1.24
N PHE A 160 4.78 -1.98 0.57
CA PHE A 160 3.89 -2.67 -0.37
C PHE A 160 3.70 -4.13 0.06
N MET A 161 2.46 -4.51 0.38
CA MET A 161 2.10 -5.91 0.55
C MET A 161 1.76 -6.50 -0.82
N MET A 162 2.61 -7.37 -1.31
CA MET A 162 2.52 -7.95 -2.66
C MET A 162 2.49 -9.47 -2.59
N MET A 163 1.84 -10.10 -3.57
CA MET A 163 1.65 -11.55 -3.61
C MET A 163 2.61 -12.23 -4.58
N HIS A 164 2.89 -11.64 -5.74
CA HIS A 164 3.64 -12.32 -6.80
C HIS A 164 5.14 -11.99 -6.74
N PRO A 165 6.04 -12.98 -6.63
CA PRO A 165 7.49 -12.74 -6.50
C PRO A 165 8.08 -11.90 -7.64
N THR A 166 7.67 -12.16 -8.88
CA THR A 166 8.13 -11.36 -10.04
C THR A 166 7.67 -9.91 -9.94
N ALA A 167 6.45 -9.66 -9.47
CA ALA A 167 5.95 -8.29 -9.28
C ALA A 167 6.77 -7.55 -8.22
N VAL A 168 7.10 -8.21 -7.12
CA VAL A 168 8.00 -7.67 -6.08
C VAL A 168 9.37 -7.32 -6.67
N GLN A 169 9.96 -8.23 -7.45
CA GLN A 169 11.27 -8.02 -8.05
C GLN A 169 11.26 -6.82 -9.00
N VAL A 170 10.28 -6.76 -9.89
CA VAL A 170 10.15 -5.66 -10.88
C VAL A 170 9.96 -4.31 -10.16
N LEU A 171 9.06 -4.23 -9.18
CA LEU A 171 8.85 -2.99 -8.43
C LEU A 171 10.12 -2.56 -7.67
N LYS A 172 10.85 -3.52 -7.09
CA LYS A 172 12.13 -3.27 -6.43
C LYS A 172 13.17 -2.72 -7.42
N GLU A 173 13.28 -3.28 -8.62
CA GLU A 173 14.23 -2.81 -9.64
C GLU A 173 13.88 -1.40 -10.12
N ILE A 174 12.60 -1.13 -10.39
CA ILE A 174 12.12 0.21 -10.75
C ILE A 174 12.47 1.21 -9.65
N THR A 175 12.15 0.89 -8.40
CA THR A 175 12.42 1.74 -7.25
C THR A 175 13.92 2.01 -7.10
N GLN A 176 14.77 0.99 -7.21
CA GLN A 176 16.23 1.16 -7.16
C GLN A 176 16.74 2.08 -8.26
N THR A 177 16.19 1.97 -9.47
CA THR A 177 16.53 2.83 -10.59
C THR A 177 16.10 4.28 -10.33
N MET A 178 14.87 4.49 -9.84
CA MET A 178 14.34 5.82 -9.53
C MET A 178 15.17 6.55 -8.44
N TYR A 179 15.71 5.84 -7.50
CA TYR A 179 16.56 6.39 -6.44
C TYR A 179 18.06 6.45 -6.82
N GLY A 180 18.42 6.11 -8.06
CA GLY A 180 19.81 6.11 -8.52
C GLY A 180 20.68 5.05 -7.83
N LEU A 181 20.08 4.03 -7.25
CA LEU A 181 20.79 2.92 -6.58
C LEU A 181 21.25 1.84 -7.58
N LYS A 182 20.75 1.90 -8.81
CA LYS A 182 21.10 1.00 -9.90
C LYS A 182 21.41 1.85 -11.12
N GLU A 183 22.60 1.67 -11.69
CA GLU A 183 22.93 2.27 -12.99
C GLU A 183 22.07 1.63 -14.08
N THR A 184 21.51 2.46 -14.95
CA THR A 184 20.79 2.05 -16.14
C THR A 184 21.48 2.60 -17.35
N GLU A 185 21.58 1.81 -18.40
CA GLU A 185 22.02 2.35 -19.69
C GLU A 185 20.98 3.37 -20.18
N PRO A 186 21.42 4.52 -20.71
CA PRO A 186 20.51 5.51 -21.25
C PRO A 186 19.74 4.90 -22.43
N ILE A 187 18.42 4.91 -22.32
CA ILE A 187 17.52 4.48 -23.40
C ILE A 187 17.38 5.68 -24.36
N ASN A 188 17.76 5.49 -25.62
CA ASN A 188 17.46 6.47 -26.66
C ASN A 188 15.98 6.40 -27.01
N ILE A 189 15.22 7.42 -26.63
CA ILE A 189 13.77 7.54 -26.87
C ILE A 189 13.45 8.47 -28.04
N ASP A 190 14.45 9.03 -28.76
CA ASP A 190 14.23 10.05 -29.80
C ASP A 190 13.28 9.54 -30.89
N ASN A 191 13.32 8.25 -31.18
CA ASN A 191 12.54 7.62 -32.24
C ASN A 191 11.47 6.64 -31.72
N TRP A 192 11.20 6.58 -30.41
CA TRP A 192 10.32 5.55 -29.84
C TRP A 192 8.87 5.60 -30.37
N ILE A 193 8.38 6.80 -30.76
CA ILE A 193 7.04 6.98 -31.36
C ILE A 193 7.04 6.59 -32.83
N THR A 194 8.17 6.77 -33.53
CA THR A 194 8.32 6.55 -34.98
C THR A 194 8.97 5.22 -35.31
N ALA A 195 9.53 4.51 -34.36
CA ALA A 195 10.07 3.19 -34.55
C ALA A 195 8.92 2.22 -34.91
N VAL A 196 8.73 1.96 -36.19
CA VAL A 196 7.87 0.90 -36.68
C VAL A 196 8.67 -0.39 -36.55
N VAL A 197 8.22 -1.29 -35.71
CA VAL A 197 8.75 -2.66 -35.59
C VAL A 197 8.31 -3.48 -36.78
#